data_34ef3cf0ec3a0c2842fa4dd023106568
#
_entry.id   34ef3cf0ec3a0c2842fa4dd023106568
#
_cell.length_a   1.000
_cell.length_b   1.000
_cell.length_c   1.000
_cell.angle_alpha   90.00
_cell.angle_beta   90.00
_cell.angle_gamma   90.00
#
_symmetry.space_group_name_H-M   'P 1'
#
loop_
_entity.id
_entity.type
_entity.pdbx_description
1 polymer ?
#
loop_
_entity_poly.entity_id
_entity_poly.type
_entity_poly.pdbx_seq_one_letter_code
_entity_poly.pdbx_strand_id
1 'polypeptide(L)'
;MKNNLIFLSLILFACQEKKDENNSIFIGTWKVIEMGKYEVSTCSGTINEDEFRGFKGKGGAIFLEIRDDGTGSEIITGPNESKTDFLWEEVSDLLCFKDACLKYEMAQNNRSFKVNTVEEAYCLDEDLKITEHTTRKSCEDASTSNEWVPKVCSMVRYKKEI
;
A
#
# COMPACT_ATOMS: atom_id res chain seq x y z
N MET A 1 27.43 63.76 30.64
CA MET A 1 26.56 63.13 29.64
C MET A 1 26.73 61.60 29.76
N LYS A 2 25.74 60.92 30.35
CA LYS A 2 25.79 59.48 30.56
C LYS A 2 24.98 58.80 29.45
N ASN A 3 25.65 58.02 28.57
CA ASN A 3 25.00 57.22 27.55
C ASN A 3 24.54 55.90 28.20
N ASN A 4 23.22 55.73 28.34
CA ASN A 4 22.60 54.47 28.67
C ASN A 4 22.46 53.63 27.38
N LEU A 5 23.28 52.59 27.25
CA LEU A 5 23.13 51.56 26.26
C LEU A 5 22.08 50.57 26.75
N ILE A 6 20.89 50.60 26.16
CA ILE A 6 19.84 49.63 26.40
C ILE A 6 20.15 48.40 25.53
N PHE A 7 20.61 47.31 26.14
CA PHE A 7 20.74 46.00 25.48
C PHE A 7 19.34 45.38 25.32
N LEU A 8 18.81 45.47 24.10
CA LEU A 8 17.59 44.80 23.74
C LEU A 8 17.89 43.31 23.46
N SER A 9 17.68 42.49 24.52
CA SER A 9 17.82 41.04 24.45
C SER A 9 16.69 40.46 23.59
N LEU A 10 16.97 40.14 22.31
CA LEU A 10 16.08 39.37 21.43
C LEU A 10 16.05 37.93 21.93
N ILE A 11 15.02 37.60 22.72
CA ILE A 11 14.69 36.20 23.04
C ILE A 11 14.07 35.59 21.77
N LEU A 12 14.89 34.90 21.02
CA LEU A 12 14.42 34.00 19.97
C LEU A 12 13.68 32.82 20.63
N PHE A 13 12.37 32.93 20.75
CA PHE A 13 11.53 31.77 20.99
C PHE A 13 11.66 30.90 19.73
N ALA A 14 12.57 29.93 19.76
CA ALA A 14 12.51 28.81 18.88
C ALA A 14 11.20 28.06 19.20
N CYS A 15 10.15 28.26 18.42
CA CYS A 15 9.05 27.30 18.33
C CYS A 15 9.66 25.97 17.90
N GLN A 16 10.00 25.12 18.86
CA GLN A 16 10.08 23.69 18.59
C GLN A 16 8.65 23.27 18.27
N GLU A 17 8.36 23.11 16.99
CA GLU A 17 7.21 22.32 16.58
C GLU A 17 7.39 20.96 17.26
N LYS A 18 6.56 20.70 18.27
CA LYS A 18 6.36 19.34 18.77
C LYS A 18 5.90 18.55 17.54
N LYS A 19 6.77 17.71 17.03
CA LYS A 19 6.39 16.66 16.09
C LYS A 19 5.36 15.86 16.87
N ASP A 20 4.08 16.01 16.54
CA ASP A 20 3.02 15.20 17.12
C ASP A 20 3.45 13.76 16.90
N GLU A 21 3.66 13.02 17.99
CA GLU A 21 3.95 11.57 17.89
C GLU A 21 2.78 10.97 17.14
N ASN A 22 3.08 10.41 15.98
CA ASN A 22 2.08 9.74 15.15
C ASN A 22 1.64 8.47 15.89
N ASN A 23 0.54 8.55 16.63
CA ASN A 23 -0.03 7.44 17.41
C ASN A 23 -0.88 6.49 16.52
N SER A 24 -0.64 6.44 15.23
CA SER A 24 -1.39 5.55 14.34
C SER A 24 -1.26 4.10 14.77
N ILE A 25 -2.39 3.39 14.75
CA ILE A 25 -2.46 1.96 15.06
C ILE A 25 -1.64 1.11 14.08
N PHE A 26 -1.30 1.67 12.91
CA PHE A 26 -0.52 0.99 11.89
C PHE A 26 0.97 0.91 12.20
N ILE A 27 1.51 1.75 13.11
CA ILE A 27 2.93 1.71 13.45
C ILE A 27 3.31 0.33 13.99
N GLY A 28 4.37 -0.24 13.41
CA GLY A 28 4.91 -1.55 13.78
C GLY A 28 5.13 -2.45 12.56
N THR A 29 5.38 -3.73 12.83
CA THR A 29 5.62 -4.75 11.82
C THR A 29 4.36 -5.58 11.60
N TRP A 30 4.00 -5.75 10.35
CA TRP A 30 2.83 -6.49 9.90
C TRP A 30 3.25 -7.59 8.94
N LYS A 31 2.76 -8.79 9.15
CA LYS A 31 3.01 -9.93 8.26
C LYS A 31 1.79 -10.19 7.39
N VAL A 32 2.01 -10.41 6.11
CA VAL A 32 0.95 -10.88 5.21
C VAL A 32 0.60 -12.32 5.59
N ILE A 33 -0.67 -12.54 5.95
CA ILE A 33 -1.18 -13.86 6.34
C ILE A 33 -2.09 -14.50 5.29
N GLU A 34 -2.70 -13.64 4.45
CA GLU A 34 -3.61 -14.04 3.37
C GLU A 34 -3.44 -13.07 2.20
N MET A 35 -3.34 -13.58 0.99
CA MET A 35 -3.26 -12.77 -0.23
C MET A 35 -3.80 -13.57 -1.42
N GLY A 36 -4.63 -12.93 -2.24
CA GLY A 36 -5.18 -13.60 -3.41
C GLY A 36 -6.13 -12.72 -4.20
N LYS A 37 -6.73 -13.33 -5.22
CA LYS A 37 -7.68 -12.66 -6.11
C LYS A 37 -9.08 -13.21 -5.87
N TYR A 38 -10.05 -12.30 -5.79
CA TYR A 38 -11.45 -12.72 -5.76
C TYR A 38 -11.87 -13.33 -7.11
N GLU A 39 -12.77 -14.30 -7.07
CA GLU A 39 -13.38 -14.88 -8.29
C GLU A 39 -14.21 -13.86 -9.06
N VAL A 40 -14.70 -12.83 -8.36
CA VAL A 40 -15.48 -11.73 -8.93
C VAL A 40 -14.83 -10.37 -8.68
N SER A 41 -14.87 -9.50 -9.67
CA SER A 41 -14.22 -8.18 -9.65
C SER A 41 -14.85 -7.17 -8.66
N THR A 42 -15.96 -7.54 -7.99
CA THR A 42 -16.63 -6.72 -6.97
C THR A 42 -16.04 -6.90 -5.56
N CYS A 43 -14.88 -7.53 -5.44
CA CYS A 43 -14.19 -7.78 -4.17
C CYS A 43 -15.02 -8.60 -3.18
N SER A 44 -15.74 -9.60 -3.68
CA SER A 44 -16.60 -10.46 -2.87
C SER A 44 -16.51 -11.92 -3.32
N GLY A 45 -16.98 -12.84 -2.44
CA GLY A 45 -16.96 -14.27 -2.73
C GLY A 45 -15.66 -14.96 -2.30
N THR A 46 -15.33 -16.04 -2.98
CA THR A 46 -14.15 -16.86 -2.69
C THR A 46 -12.88 -16.19 -3.20
N ILE A 47 -11.80 -16.38 -2.48
CA ILE A 47 -10.46 -15.86 -2.83
C ILE A 47 -9.61 -17.02 -3.31
N ASN A 48 -9.00 -16.88 -4.47
CA ASN A 48 -7.96 -17.77 -4.95
C ASN A 48 -6.61 -17.34 -4.37
N GLU A 49 -6.03 -18.17 -3.49
CA GLU A 49 -4.75 -17.94 -2.83
C GLU A 49 -3.62 -18.85 -3.35
N ASP A 50 -3.80 -19.55 -4.46
CA ASP A 50 -2.86 -20.59 -4.92
C ASP A 50 -1.45 -20.05 -5.10
N GLU A 51 -1.30 -18.86 -5.67
CA GLU A 51 0.01 -18.21 -5.86
C GLU A 51 0.68 -17.93 -4.51
N PHE A 52 -0.07 -17.39 -3.54
CA PHE A 52 0.46 -17.07 -2.20
C PHE A 52 0.77 -18.33 -1.40
N ARG A 53 -0.06 -19.37 -1.49
CA ARG A 53 0.23 -20.68 -0.87
C ARG A 53 1.50 -21.30 -1.47
N GLY A 54 1.67 -21.22 -2.78
CA GLY A 54 2.88 -21.68 -3.45
C GLY A 54 4.14 -20.91 -3.03
N PHE A 55 4.02 -19.58 -2.86
CA PHE A 55 5.10 -18.74 -2.36
C PHE A 55 5.48 -19.10 -0.91
N LYS A 56 4.50 -19.23 -0.01
CA LYS A 56 4.73 -19.69 1.38
C LYS A 56 5.32 -21.08 1.45
N GLY A 57 4.87 -22.00 0.59
CA GLY A 57 5.40 -23.36 0.50
C GLY A 57 6.87 -23.45 0.14
N LYS A 58 7.42 -22.41 -0.51
CA LYS A 58 8.85 -22.25 -0.81
C LYS A 58 9.62 -21.46 0.26
N GLY A 59 9.04 -21.24 1.44
CA GLY A 59 9.65 -20.48 2.53
C GLY A 59 9.50 -18.97 2.42
N GLY A 60 8.67 -18.48 1.51
CA GLY A 60 8.43 -17.04 1.33
C GLY A 60 7.58 -16.44 2.45
N ALA A 61 7.90 -15.19 2.83
CA ALA A 61 7.08 -14.36 3.68
C ALA A 61 7.17 -12.89 3.23
N ILE A 62 6.09 -12.12 3.49
CA ILE A 62 6.01 -10.69 3.18
C ILE A 62 5.70 -9.96 4.46
N PHE A 63 6.48 -8.91 4.74
CA PHE A 63 6.31 -8.04 5.89
C PHE A 63 6.15 -6.59 5.43
N LEU A 64 5.37 -5.84 6.19
CA LEU A 64 5.20 -4.41 6.05
C LEU A 64 5.66 -3.77 7.36
N GLU A 65 6.74 -2.99 7.32
CA GLU A 65 7.20 -2.17 8.43
C GLU A 65 6.67 -0.75 8.25
N ILE A 66 5.99 -0.23 9.25
CA ILE A 66 5.43 1.12 9.27
C ILE A 66 6.04 1.85 10.47
N ARG A 67 6.70 2.99 10.23
CA ARG A 67 7.42 3.76 11.24
C ARG A 67 6.68 5.07 11.56
N ASP A 68 6.91 5.61 12.74
CA ASP A 68 6.30 6.84 13.25
C ASP A 68 6.78 8.11 12.54
N ASP A 69 7.90 8.01 11.81
CA ASP A 69 8.47 9.12 11.03
C ASP A 69 7.85 9.29 9.64
N GLY A 70 6.79 8.55 9.32
CA GLY A 70 6.13 8.56 8.01
C GLY A 70 6.83 7.72 6.93
N THR A 71 7.85 6.94 7.32
CA THR A 71 8.50 5.99 6.41
C THR A 71 8.03 4.56 6.66
N GLY A 72 8.17 3.71 5.66
CA GLY A 72 7.88 2.29 5.76
C GLY A 72 8.75 1.47 4.82
N SER A 73 8.66 0.14 4.97
CA SER A 73 9.34 -0.80 4.08
C SER A 73 8.47 -2.02 3.85
N GLU A 74 8.36 -2.46 2.61
CA GLU A 74 7.91 -3.80 2.28
C GLU A 74 9.13 -4.72 2.18
N ILE A 75 9.09 -5.83 2.88
CA ILE A 75 10.20 -6.80 2.95
C ILE A 75 9.66 -8.15 2.51
N ILE A 76 10.21 -8.69 1.44
CA ILE A 76 9.93 -10.03 0.94
C ILE A 76 11.14 -10.90 1.29
N THR A 77 10.88 -12.04 1.94
CA THR A 77 11.91 -13.04 2.28
C THR A 77 11.66 -14.36 1.56
N GLY A 78 12.69 -15.20 1.43
CA GLY A 78 12.62 -16.47 0.74
C GLY A 78 12.96 -16.37 -0.76
N PRO A 79 12.27 -17.06 -1.65
CA PRO A 79 12.55 -16.94 -3.08
C PRO A 79 12.22 -15.51 -3.54
N ASN A 80 13.18 -14.86 -4.22
CA ASN A 80 13.08 -13.46 -4.69
C ASN A 80 13.05 -12.43 -3.55
N GLU A 81 14.01 -12.51 -2.63
CA GLU A 81 14.18 -11.51 -1.57
C GLU A 81 14.25 -10.10 -2.12
N SER A 82 13.51 -9.19 -1.50
CA SER A 82 13.52 -7.77 -1.85
C SER A 82 13.14 -6.91 -0.66
N LYS A 83 13.59 -5.65 -0.69
CA LYS A 83 13.15 -4.61 0.22
C LYS A 83 12.83 -3.36 -0.58
N THR A 84 11.65 -2.80 -0.39
CA THR A 84 11.20 -1.57 -1.01
C THR A 84 10.79 -0.58 0.05
N ASP A 85 11.48 0.55 0.12
CA ASP A 85 11.14 1.63 1.05
C ASP A 85 10.10 2.56 0.41
N PHE A 86 9.21 3.12 1.26
CA PHE A 86 8.14 4.03 0.84
C PHE A 86 7.84 5.08 1.91
N LEU A 87 7.10 6.12 1.53
CA LEU A 87 6.43 7.04 2.45
C LEU A 87 5.00 6.56 2.68
N TRP A 88 4.49 6.76 3.88
CA TRP A 88 3.11 6.42 4.23
C TRP A 88 2.46 7.52 5.05
N GLU A 89 1.15 7.57 4.96
CA GLU A 89 0.30 8.39 5.82
C GLU A 89 -1.08 7.75 5.97
N GLU A 90 -1.77 8.09 7.05
CA GLU A 90 -3.17 7.73 7.26
C GLU A 90 -4.00 8.99 7.07
N VAL A 91 -4.90 8.97 6.09
CA VAL A 91 -5.77 10.09 5.74
C VAL A 91 -7.21 9.63 5.85
N SER A 92 -7.92 10.05 6.89
CA SER A 92 -9.29 9.60 7.18
C SER A 92 -9.35 8.08 7.39
N ASP A 93 -10.01 7.35 6.47
CA ASP A 93 -10.14 5.89 6.48
C ASP A 93 -9.30 5.22 5.36
N LEU A 94 -8.28 5.92 4.89
CA LEU A 94 -7.37 5.45 3.84
C LEU A 94 -5.95 5.31 4.38
N LEU A 95 -5.28 4.25 3.98
CA LEU A 95 -3.86 4.04 4.18
C LEU A 95 -3.14 4.33 2.86
N CYS A 96 -2.35 5.39 2.84
CA CYS A 96 -1.66 5.86 1.65
C CYS A 96 -0.20 5.41 1.65
N PHE A 97 0.24 4.83 0.54
CA PHE A 97 1.61 4.42 0.27
C PHE A 97 2.07 5.09 -1.02
N LYS A 98 3.01 6.03 -0.95
CA LYS A 98 3.40 6.87 -2.10
C LYS A 98 2.17 7.56 -2.71
N ASP A 99 1.82 7.19 -3.94
CA ASP A 99 0.75 7.79 -4.73
C ASP A 99 -0.58 6.99 -4.68
N ALA A 100 -0.62 5.90 -3.93
CA ALA A 100 -1.80 5.02 -3.82
C ALA A 100 -2.40 5.07 -2.43
N CYS A 101 -3.66 5.49 -2.33
CA CYS A 101 -4.45 5.46 -1.10
C CYS A 101 -5.46 4.32 -1.15
N LEU A 102 -5.39 3.41 -0.19
CA LEU A 102 -6.19 2.21 -0.14
C LEU A 102 -7.15 2.25 1.05
N LYS A 103 -8.41 1.93 0.81
CA LYS A 103 -9.36 1.71 1.88
C LYS A 103 -9.01 0.42 2.61
N TYR A 104 -8.99 0.49 3.94
CA TYR A 104 -8.71 -0.68 4.77
C TYR A 104 -9.93 -1.08 5.61
N GLU A 105 -9.94 -2.34 6.00
CA GLU A 105 -10.89 -2.88 6.97
C GLU A 105 -10.10 -3.42 8.15
N MET A 106 -10.17 -2.73 9.29
CA MET A 106 -9.49 -3.14 10.53
C MET A 106 -10.34 -4.16 11.29
N ALA A 107 -9.70 -5.22 11.79
CA ALA A 107 -10.35 -6.13 12.71
C ALA A 107 -10.58 -5.49 14.09
N GLN A 108 -11.60 -5.94 14.82
CA GLN A 108 -12.03 -5.36 16.10
C GLN A 108 -10.93 -5.29 17.17
N ASN A 109 -9.89 -6.13 17.08
CA ASN A 109 -8.78 -6.16 18.05
C ASN A 109 -7.57 -5.32 17.61
N ASN A 110 -7.64 -4.58 16.52
CA ASN A 110 -6.56 -3.81 15.90
C ASN A 110 -5.27 -4.61 15.64
N ARG A 111 -5.39 -5.95 15.52
CA ARG A 111 -4.25 -6.85 15.28
C ARG A 111 -4.18 -7.39 13.87
N SER A 112 -5.17 -7.11 13.05
CA SER A 112 -5.15 -7.42 11.63
C SER A 112 -5.97 -6.41 10.85
N PHE A 113 -5.55 -6.14 9.63
CA PHE A 113 -6.33 -5.36 8.68
C PHE A 113 -6.25 -5.97 7.29
N LYS A 114 -7.22 -5.62 6.48
CA LYS A 114 -7.36 -6.07 5.10
C LYS A 114 -7.44 -4.85 4.19
N VAL A 115 -6.79 -4.93 3.04
CA VAL A 115 -6.95 -4.00 1.92
C VAL A 115 -7.39 -4.75 0.68
N ASN A 116 -8.27 -4.12 -0.09
CA ASN A 116 -8.66 -4.60 -1.40
C ASN A 116 -8.16 -3.61 -2.46
N THR A 117 -7.59 -4.15 -3.53
CA THR A 117 -7.11 -3.37 -4.67
C THR A 117 -7.86 -3.80 -5.91
N VAL A 118 -8.40 -2.84 -6.64
CA VAL A 118 -9.10 -3.10 -7.90
C VAL A 118 -8.20 -2.67 -9.04
N GLU A 119 -7.87 -3.62 -9.91
CA GLU A 119 -7.22 -3.36 -11.18
C GLU A 119 -8.31 -3.29 -12.25
N GLU A 120 -8.44 -2.13 -12.90
CA GLU A 120 -9.42 -1.95 -13.96
C GLU A 120 -9.05 -2.80 -15.19
N ALA A 121 -10.05 -3.20 -15.94
CA ALA A 121 -9.83 -3.96 -17.18
C ALA A 121 -9.12 -3.11 -18.23
N TYR A 122 -8.25 -3.71 -19.00
CA TYR A 122 -7.51 -3.05 -20.09
C TYR A 122 -7.25 -4.00 -21.27
N CYS A 123 -6.86 -3.43 -22.40
CA CYS A 123 -6.48 -4.15 -23.61
C CYS A 123 -4.97 -4.03 -23.81
N LEU A 124 -4.31 -5.16 -24.06
CA LEU A 124 -2.90 -5.21 -24.45
C LEU A 124 -2.80 -5.44 -25.97
N ASP A 125 -1.83 -4.79 -26.61
CA ASP A 125 -1.42 -5.10 -27.96
C ASP A 125 -0.39 -6.26 -28.01
N GLU A 126 0.09 -6.59 -29.20
CA GLU A 126 1.09 -7.66 -29.42
C GLU A 126 2.45 -7.39 -28.75
N ASP A 127 2.76 -6.11 -28.45
CA ASP A 127 3.95 -5.67 -27.71
C ASP A 127 3.73 -5.61 -26.18
N LEU A 128 2.59 -6.07 -25.68
CA LEU A 128 2.15 -6.02 -24.28
C LEU A 128 1.99 -4.59 -23.75
N LYS A 129 1.67 -3.63 -24.62
CA LYS A 129 1.37 -2.25 -24.24
C LYS A 129 -0.12 -2.05 -24.05
N ILE A 130 -0.49 -1.26 -23.03
CA ILE A 130 -1.89 -0.88 -22.81
C ILE A 130 -2.34 0.04 -23.94
N THR A 131 -3.46 -0.29 -24.55
CA THR A 131 -4.10 0.46 -25.63
C THR A 131 -5.23 1.35 -25.11
N GLU A 132 -5.80 2.18 -25.98
CA GLU A 132 -6.95 3.03 -25.66
C GLU A 132 -8.31 2.29 -25.69
N HIS A 133 -8.34 0.99 -26.03
CA HIS A 133 -9.57 0.23 -26.09
C HIS A 133 -10.12 -0.08 -24.68
N THR A 134 -11.30 0.44 -24.38
CA THR A 134 -11.92 0.38 -23.03
C THR A 134 -12.95 -0.73 -22.89
N THR A 135 -13.22 -1.49 -23.94
CA THR A 135 -14.15 -2.63 -23.91
C THR A 135 -13.52 -3.86 -24.53
N ARG A 136 -13.92 -5.04 -24.05
CA ARG A 136 -13.45 -6.31 -24.59
C ARG A 136 -13.70 -6.41 -26.12
N LYS A 137 -14.88 -6.02 -26.55
CA LYS A 137 -15.24 -6.06 -27.97
C LYS A 137 -14.34 -5.15 -28.80
N SER A 138 -14.08 -3.89 -28.37
CA SER A 138 -13.20 -2.99 -29.12
C SER A 138 -11.75 -3.46 -29.14
N CYS A 139 -11.30 -4.17 -28.10
CA CYS A 139 -9.97 -4.76 -28.02
C CYS A 139 -9.81 -5.91 -29.03
N GLU A 140 -10.74 -6.86 -29.02
CA GLU A 140 -10.73 -8.04 -29.90
C GLU A 140 -11.00 -7.67 -31.35
N ASP A 141 -11.85 -6.68 -31.65
CA ASP A 141 -12.13 -6.20 -33.01
C ASP A 141 -10.94 -5.43 -33.62
N ALA A 142 -10.07 -4.82 -32.82
CA ALA A 142 -8.93 -4.01 -33.30
C ALA A 142 -7.80 -4.89 -33.85
N SER A 143 -7.52 -6.03 -33.24
CA SER A 143 -6.55 -7.02 -33.71
C SER A 143 -6.80 -8.38 -33.06
N THR A 144 -6.57 -9.44 -33.78
CA THR A 144 -6.64 -10.83 -33.28
C THR A 144 -5.48 -11.18 -32.34
N SER A 145 -4.41 -10.36 -32.31
CA SER A 145 -3.28 -10.48 -31.40
C SER A 145 -3.47 -9.69 -30.10
N ASN A 146 -4.50 -8.84 -30.02
CA ASN A 146 -4.79 -8.11 -28.80
C ASN A 146 -5.36 -9.02 -27.72
N GLU A 147 -4.96 -8.77 -26.46
CA GLU A 147 -5.44 -9.51 -25.30
C GLU A 147 -6.26 -8.60 -24.39
N TRP A 148 -7.49 -9.01 -24.09
CA TRP A 148 -8.32 -8.34 -23.09
C TRP A 148 -8.01 -8.87 -21.70
N VAL A 149 -7.46 -8.00 -20.85
CA VAL A 149 -7.24 -8.29 -19.42
C VAL A 149 -8.47 -7.82 -18.64
N PRO A 150 -9.20 -8.75 -18.01
CA PRO A 150 -10.42 -8.40 -17.29
C PRO A 150 -10.11 -7.64 -15.99
N LYS A 151 -11.09 -6.89 -15.50
CA LYS A 151 -11.06 -6.27 -14.17
C LYS A 151 -10.89 -7.33 -13.08
N VAL A 152 -9.95 -7.10 -12.17
CA VAL A 152 -9.63 -8.01 -11.07
C VAL A 152 -9.70 -7.26 -9.75
N CYS A 153 -10.21 -7.91 -8.71
CA CYS A 153 -10.05 -7.46 -7.34
C CYS A 153 -9.11 -8.40 -6.58
N SER A 154 -8.05 -7.83 -6.04
CA SER A 154 -7.09 -8.51 -5.19
C SER A 154 -7.27 -8.11 -3.72
N MET A 155 -6.94 -9.00 -2.82
CA MET A 155 -7.00 -8.79 -1.38
C MET A 155 -5.67 -9.15 -0.73
N VAL A 156 -5.25 -8.33 0.23
CA VAL A 156 -4.13 -8.62 1.12
C VAL A 156 -4.59 -8.41 2.56
N ARG A 157 -4.35 -9.40 3.41
CA ARG A 157 -4.60 -9.33 4.85
C ARG A 157 -3.30 -9.38 5.62
N TYR A 158 -3.14 -8.41 6.48
CA TYR A 158 -1.99 -8.24 7.36
C TYR A 158 -2.34 -8.60 8.80
N LYS A 159 -1.38 -9.17 9.52
CA LYS A 159 -1.45 -9.41 10.97
C LYS A 159 -0.25 -8.78 11.64
N LYS A 160 -0.48 -8.06 12.75
CA LYS A 160 0.58 -7.42 13.53
C LYS A 160 1.46 -8.47 14.18
N GLU A 161 2.76 -8.36 13.99
CA GLU A 161 3.76 -9.13 14.73
C GLU A 161 3.88 -8.54 16.15
N ILE A 162 4.12 -9.41 17.16
CA ILE A 162 4.18 -9.03 18.57
C ILE A 162 5.64 -8.95 18.99
#